data_eb041694916462bf5ed46369a76acd50
#
_entry.id   eb041694916462bf5ed46369a76acd50
#
_cell.length_a   1.000
_cell.length_b   1.000
_cell.length_c   1.000
_cell.angle_alpha   90.00
_cell.angle_beta   90.00
_cell.angle_gamma   90.00
#
_symmetry.space_group_name_H-M   'P 1'
#
loop_
_entity.id
_entity.type
_entity.pdbx_description
1 polymer ?
#
loop_
_entity_poly.entity_id
_entity_poly.type
_entity_poly.pdbx_seq_one_letter_code
_entity_poly.pdbx_strand_id
1 'polypeptide(L)'
;MLIIKQKVVRLINLSILTTFLICGCNNSNNQVSENKITTPSLQSNSTANCRKIKHDFGLTKICSQPQKVVVLSPHTLDLLLSLDLQPAGYAAPINLYREEKYNNPAQQIPYLGTQVTTKPINLGTGSKPSLERLTALKPDLIIGDAGSRNYYSVLSKIAPTLLWNNRTKAGKWQENIQKIAKALGREQQAQQAIDNYEKQIAATRVELAPVIATHPKLLVLGTDNLQKNISIVNPNSYLGEILQGIGFKLVSLPSLKNDSKPLIPISIETLPKLNQADTIIVMGYNLNFGKELQSGANKQFNRDIENNQSQPAKNAWKKNAIAQSLSASKENRVYFATYYRWNGLNGPIGTELVIEQLREFLLSKDTNNDTP
;
A
#
# COMPACT_ATOMS: atom_id res chain seq x y z
N MET A 1 23.19 37.32 -16.60
CA MET A 1 24.03 37.21 -17.80
C MET A 1 24.20 35.73 -18.04
N LEU A 2 23.67 35.25 -18.92
CA LEU A 2 23.28 34.71 -20.18
C LEU A 2 22.29 33.52 -20.07
N ILE A 3 21.17 33.72 -20.73
CA ILE A 3 20.11 32.73 -20.99
C ILE A 3 20.53 31.98 -22.25
N ILE A 4 20.50 30.64 -22.24
CA ILE A 4 20.55 29.84 -23.46
C ILE A 4 19.23 29.04 -23.56
N LYS A 5 18.39 29.49 -24.51
CA LYS A 5 17.23 28.80 -25.03
C LYS A 5 17.70 27.77 -26.07
N GLN A 6 17.36 26.49 -25.90
CA GLN A 6 17.45 25.55 -27.01
C GLN A 6 16.03 25.27 -27.57
N LYS A 7 15.93 25.59 -28.86
CA LYS A 7 14.79 25.29 -29.74
C LYS A 7 14.87 23.82 -30.16
N VAL A 8 13.76 23.06 -30.00
CA VAL A 8 13.60 21.76 -30.62
C VAL A 8 12.93 21.92 -31.97
N VAL A 9 13.61 21.45 -33.00
CA VAL A 9 13.16 21.41 -34.39
C VAL A 9 12.30 20.19 -34.61
N ARG A 10 11.05 20.36 -35.08
CA ARG A 10 10.17 19.31 -35.58
C ARG A 10 10.55 18.96 -37.02
N LEU A 11 10.90 17.72 -37.27
CA LEU A 11 10.99 17.15 -38.62
C LEU A 11 9.68 16.41 -38.94
N ILE A 12 9.02 16.91 -39.98
CA ILE A 12 7.85 16.31 -40.63
C ILE A 12 8.38 15.35 -41.69
N ASN A 13 8.07 14.07 -41.60
CA ASN A 13 8.26 13.11 -42.68
C ASN A 13 6.93 12.80 -43.35
N LEU A 14 6.88 13.19 -44.63
CA LEU A 14 5.83 12.96 -45.61
C LEU A 14 6.20 11.66 -46.39
N SER A 15 5.37 10.65 -46.42
CA SER A 15 5.57 9.46 -47.26
C SER A 15 4.23 9.03 -47.89
N ILE A 16 4.01 9.42 -49.06
CA ILE A 16 3.73 8.79 -50.37
C ILE A 16 2.85 7.54 -50.31
N LEU A 17 1.68 7.75 -50.87
CA LEU A 17 0.61 6.84 -51.24
C LEU A 17 0.98 6.14 -52.55
N THR A 18 1.01 4.80 -52.62
CA THR A 18 1.05 4.04 -53.88
C THR A 18 -0.15 3.10 -53.93
N THR A 19 -1.06 3.42 -54.80
CA THR A 19 -2.17 2.60 -55.27
C THR A 19 -1.69 1.54 -56.25
N PHE A 20 -2.07 0.28 -56.04
CA PHE A 20 -2.05 -0.77 -57.06
C PHE A 20 -3.44 -1.26 -57.34
N LEU A 21 -3.90 -0.94 -58.55
CA LEU A 21 -5.05 -1.52 -59.24
C LEU A 21 -4.59 -2.77 -59.99
N ILE A 22 -5.21 -3.93 -59.77
CA ILE A 22 -5.13 -5.05 -60.67
C ILE A 22 -6.57 -5.49 -61.01
N CYS A 23 -6.93 -5.27 -62.29
CA CYS A 23 -8.07 -5.88 -62.95
C CYS A 23 -7.73 -7.31 -63.38
N GLY A 24 -8.69 -8.22 -63.25
CA GLY A 24 -8.64 -9.53 -63.85
C GLY A 24 -10.05 -10.09 -64.03
N CYS A 25 -10.51 -10.10 -65.26
CA CYS A 25 -11.82 -10.62 -65.70
C CYS A 25 -11.78 -12.12 -66.01
N ASN A 26 -12.96 -12.71 -65.78
CA ASN A 26 -13.64 -13.72 -66.63
C ASN A 26 -13.31 -15.20 -66.45
N ASN A 27 -14.28 -16.01 -66.05
CA ASN A 27 -15.02 -16.83 -66.99
C ASN A 27 -16.24 -17.52 -66.32
N SER A 28 -17.34 -17.54 -67.11
CA SER A 28 -18.63 -18.16 -66.81
C SER A 28 -18.56 -19.69 -66.84
N ASN A 29 -19.31 -20.39 -65.97
CA ASN A 29 -20.10 -21.55 -66.36
C ASN A 29 -21.24 -21.80 -65.37
N ASN A 30 -22.44 -21.85 -65.89
CA ASN A 30 -23.75 -22.17 -65.30
C ASN A 30 -23.78 -23.60 -64.78
N GLN A 31 -24.21 -23.78 -63.50
CA GLN A 31 -25.09 -24.90 -63.15
C GLN A 31 -26.02 -24.49 -62.01
N VAL A 32 -27.31 -24.69 -62.27
CA VAL A 32 -28.43 -24.51 -61.36
C VAL A 32 -28.41 -25.60 -60.32
N SER A 33 -28.45 -25.25 -59.02
CA SER A 33 -28.92 -26.17 -57.98
C SER A 33 -29.37 -25.40 -56.75
N GLU A 34 -30.55 -25.63 -56.38
CA GLU A 34 -31.39 -25.40 -55.21
C GLU A 34 -30.90 -24.50 -54.06
N ASN A 35 -31.71 -23.49 -53.81
CA ASN A 35 -31.73 -22.63 -52.64
C ASN A 35 -31.89 -23.44 -51.33
N LYS A 36 -30.85 -23.51 -50.53
CA LYS A 36 -30.96 -23.76 -49.09
C LYS A 36 -30.49 -22.48 -48.38
N ILE A 37 -31.45 -21.72 -47.86
CA ILE A 37 -31.22 -20.54 -47.05
C ILE A 37 -30.57 -21.05 -45.73
N THR A 38 -29.24 -20.99 -45.64
CA THR A 38 -28.51 -21.13 -44.42
C THR A 38 -28.26 -19.73 -43.86
N THR A 39 -29.05 -19.37 -42.85
CA THR A 39 -28.77 -18.23 -41.99
C THR A 39 -27.39 -18.40 -41.37
N PRO A 40 -26.45 -17.45 -41.53
CA PRO A 40 -25.21 -17.52 -40.76
C PRO A 40 -25.54 -17.26 -39.29
N SER A 41 -25.56 -18.32 -38.47
CA SER A 41 -25.51 -18.17 -37.04
C SER A 41 -24.14 -17.54 -36.72
N LEU A 42 -24.15 -16.27 -36.44
CA LEU A 42 -23.05 -15.60 -35.72
C LEU A 42 -22.91 -16.21 -34.32
N GLN A 43 -22.39 -17.41 -34.26
CA GLN A 43 -21.79 -17.92 -33.01
C GLN A 43 -20.50 -17.17 -32.81
N SER A 44 -20.59 -16.01 -32.16
CA SER A 44 -19.43 -15.41 -31.48
C SER A 44 -19.06 -16.31 -30.29
N ASN A 45 -18.35 -17.40 -30.57
CA ASN A 45 -17.63 -18.15 -29.55
C ASN A 45 -16.45 -17.28 -29.02
N SER A 46 -16.77 -16.18 -28.37
CA SER A 46 -15.84 -15.61 -27.40
C SER A 46 -15.87 -16.54 -26.19
N THR A 47 -15.08 -17.59 -26.21
CA THR A 47 -14.68 -18.28 -24.98
C THR A 47 -13.93 -17.23 -24.15
N ALA A 48 -14.66 -16.46 -23.36
CA ALA A 48 -14.10 -15.49 -22.44
C ALA A 48 -13.08 -16.23 -21.58
N ASN A 49 -11.80 -15.95 -21.81
CA ASN A 49 -10.70 -16.62 -21.12
C ASN A 49 -10.71 -16.16 -19.65
N CYS A 50 -11.50 -16.86 -18.83
CA CYS A 50 -11.74 -16.48 -17.43
C CYS A 50 -10.53 -16.84 -16.57
N ARG A 51 -10.05 -15.89 -15.80
CA ARG A 51 -9.01 -16.09 -14.78
C ARG A 51 -9.65 -16.52 -13.47
N LYS A 52 -9.11 -17.54 -12.84
CA LYS A 52 -9.51 -17.98 -11.50
C LYS A 52 -8.44 -17.53 -10.51
N ILE A 53 -8.84 -16.71 -9.55
CA ILE A 53 -7.94 -16.13 -8.54
C ILE A 53 -8.31 -16.71 -7.17
N LYS A 54 -7.39 -17.46 -6.59
CA LYS A 54 -7.50 -17.95 -5.20
C LYS A 54 -7.09 -16.86 -4.24
N HIS A 55 -7.92 -16.59 -3.24
CA HIS A 55 -7.67 -15.66 -2.15
C HIS A 55 -8.15 -16.27 -0.82
N ASP A 56 -7.97 -15.56 0.31
CA ASP A 56 -8.22 -16.17 1.62
C ASP A 56 -9.70 -16.43 1.92
N PHE A 57 -10.63 -15.85 1.17
CA PHE A 57 -12.08 -16.03 1.32
C PHE A 57 -12.71 -16.90 0.22
N GLY A 58 -11.91 -17.45 -0.70
CA GLY A 58 -12.43 -18.35 -1.72
C GLY A 58 -11.69 -18.32 -3.04
N LEU A 59 -12.40 -18.64 -4.10
CA LEU A 59 -11.96 -18.64 -5.49
C LEU A 59 -12.88 -17.74 -6.31
N THR A 60 -12.35 -16.67 -6.85
CA THR A 60 -13.11 -15.72 -7.67
C THR A 60 -12.78 -15.88 -9.15
N LYS A 61 -13.82 -15.99 -9.99
CA LYS A 61 -13.72 -16.06 -11.44
C LYS A 61 -13.88 -14.66 -12.03
N ILE A 62 -12.95 -14.24 -12.91
CA ILE A 62 -12.93 -12.95 -13.58
C ILE A 62 -12.84 -13.22 -15.09
N CYS A 63 -13.91 -12.90 -15.85
CA CYS A 63 -14.06 -13.25 -17.26
C CYS A 63 -13.85 -12.05 -18.21
N SER A 64 -13.58 -10.87 -17.67
CA SER A 64 -13.30 -9.65 -18.42
C SER A 64 -12.00 -9.01 -17.95
N GLN A 65 -11.56 -7.96 -18.63
CA GLN A 65 -10.52 -7.06 -18.14
C GLN A 65 -11.18 -5.99 -17.27
N PRO A 66 -10.98 -6.00 -15.94
CA PRO A 66 -11.61 -5.02 -15.07
C PRO A 66 -11.11 -3.60 -15.37
N GLN A 67 -12.05 -2.66 -15.47
CA GLN A 67 -11.78 -1.23 -15.71
C GLN A 67 -12.16 -0.37 -14.51
N LYS A 68 -13.23 -0.75 -13.80
CA LYS A 68 -13.71 -0.05 -12.61
C LYS A 68 -13.32 -0.84 -11.36
N VAL A 69 -12.09 -0.62 -10.90
CA VAL A 69 -11.55 -1.30 -9.72
C VAL A 69 -11.85 -0.50 -8.46
N VAL A 70 -12.39 -1.16 -7.46
CA VAL A 70 -12.63 -0.59 -6.12
C VAL A 70 -11.63 -1.17 -5.12
N VAL A 71 -11.07 -0.31 -4.26
CA VAL A 71 -10.18 -0.67 -3.16
C VAL A 71 -10.79 -0.32 -1.81
N LEU A 72 -10.77 -1.27 -0.87
CA LEU A 72 -11.44 -1.11 0.42
C LEU A 72 -10.47 -0.88 1.60
N SER A 73 -9.18 -0.66 1.33
CA SER A 73 -8.19 -0.34 2.36
C SER A 73 -6.98 0.41 1.77
N PRO A 74 -6.20 1.12 2.61
CA PRO A 74 -4.95 1.73 2.17
C PRO A 74 -3.94 0.72 1.63
N HIS A 75 -3.87 -0.48 2.21
CA HIS A 75 -3.02 -1.56 1.70
C HIS A 75 -3.38 -1.93 0.25
N THR A 76 -4.66 -2.14 -0.04
CA THR A 76 -5.09 -2.51 -1.40
C THR A 76 -4.97 -1.35 -2.38
N LEU A 77 -5.04 -0.10 -1.89
CA LEU A 77 -4.73 1.08 -2.70
C LEU A 77 -3.24 1.16 -3.03
N ASP A 78 -2.34 0.93 -2.06
CA ASP A 78 -0.89 0.85 -2.28
C ASP A 78 -0.58 -0.15 -3.41
N LEU A 79 -1.12 -1.39 -3.31
CA LEU A 79 -0.90 -2.42 -4.33
C LEU A 79 -1.48 -2.04 -5.70
N LEU A 80 -2.65 -1.39 -5.75
CA LEU A 80 -3.25 -0.97 -7.02
C LEU A 80 -2.42 0.13 -7.70
N LEU A 81 -2.00 1.15 -6.94
CA LEU A 81 -1.15 2.24 -7.44
C LEU A 81 0.21 1.72 -7.91
N SER A 82 0.78 0.73 -7.20
CA SER A 82 2.03 0.07 -7.60
C SER A 82 1.91 -0.77 -8.89
N LEU A 83 0.69 -1.01 -9.38
CA LEU A 83 0.41 -1.61 -10.68
C LEU A 83 0.11 -0.57 -11.78
N ASP A 84 0.39 0.72 -11.54
CA ASP A 84 0.08 1.84 -12.42
C ASP A 84 -1.43 1.96 -12.75
N LEU A 85 -2.28 1.63 -11.77
CA LEU A 85 -3.73 1.71 -11.91
C LEU A 85 -4.36 2.65 -10.88
N GLN A 86 -5.42 3.33 -11.32
CA GLN A 86 -6.18 4.25 -10.47
C GLN A 86 -7.51 3.62 -10.03
N PRO A 87 -7.95 3.84 -8.79
CA PRO A 87 -9.23 3.32 -8.33
C PRO A 87 -10.41 4.07 -8.94
N ALA A 88 -11.52 3.36 -9.20
CA ALA A 88 -12.82 3.96 -9.50
C ALA A 88 -13.60 4.29 -8.21
N GLY A 89 -13.29 3.59 -7.13
CA GLY A 89 -13.84 3.84 -5.79
C GLY A 89 -12.87 3.40 -4.71
N TYR A 90 -12.94 4.03 -3.54
CA TYR A 90 -12.07 3.75 -2.41
C TYR A 90 -12.81 3.80 -1.09
N ALA A 91 -12.32 3.07 -0.10
CA ALA A 91 -12.71 3.25 1.29
C ALA A 91 -11.59 3.95 2.06
N ALA A 92 -11.93 4.98 2.81
CA ALA A 92 -11.00 5.68 3.69
C ALA A 92 -10.66 4.80 4.91
N PRO A 93 -9.42 4.84 5.42
CA PRO A 93 -9.02 4.02 6.57
C PRO A 93 -9.68 4.45 7.87
N ILE A 94 -10.02 5.72 7.97
CA ILE A 94 -10.53 6.36 9.18
C ILE A 94 -11.63 7.34 8.76
N ASN A 95 -12.67 7.44 9.56
CA ASN A 95 -13.67 8.50 9.43
C ASN A 95 -13.07 9.84 9.92
N LEU A 96 -12.07 10.34 9.17
CA LEU A 96 -11.38 11.61 9.50
C LEU A 96 -12.29 12.82 9.33
N TYR A 97 -13.31 12.69 8.48
CA TYR A 97 -14.27 13.76 8.22
C TYR A 97 -15.69 13.26 8.51
N ARG A 98 -16.41 14.00 9.35
CA ARG A 98 -17.81 13.75 9.66
C ARG A 98 -18.74 13.82 8.43
N GLU A 99 -18.25 14.40 7.33
CA GLU A 99 -19.00 14.52 6.10
C GLU A 99 -18.47 13.55 5.07
N GLU A 100 -19.09 12.39 4.96
CA GLU A 100 -18.87 11.37 3.93
C GLU A 100 -19.11 11.89 2.49
N LYS A 101 -19.46 13.18 2.35
CA LYS A 101 -19.97 13.79 1.14
C LYS A 101 -18.89 14.09 0.09
N TYR A 102 -17.61 14.09 0.45
CA TYR A 102 -16.57 14.55 -0.45
C TYR A 102 -15.71 13.40 -0.98
N ASN A 103 -15.60 13.32 -2.30
CA ASN A 103 -14.68 12.44 -3.00
C ASN A 103 -13.30 13.14 -3.09
N ASN A 104 -12.56 13.16 -2.00
CA ASN A 104 -11.25 13.80 -1.93
C ASN A 104 -10.21 12.88 -1.30
N PRO A 105 -9.63 11.94 -2.08
CA PRO A 105 -8.61 11.02 -1.57
C PRO A 105 -7.44 11.73 -0.88
N ALA A 106 -6.99 12.86 -1.42
CA ALA A 106 -5.85 13.60 -0.91
C ALA A 106 -6.03 14.12 0.53
N GLN A 107 -7.27 14.33 0.98
CA GLN A 107 -7.62 14.75 2.33
C GLN A 107 -8.17 13.61 3.20
N GLN A 108 -8.34 12.42 2.65
CA GLN A 108 -8.99 11.30 3.33
C GLN A 108 -8.08 10.07 3.47
N ILE A 109 -7.03 9.98 2.65
CA ILE A 109 -6.09 8.87 2.68
C ILE A 109 -4.68 9.42 2.88
N PRO A 110 -4.12 9.35 4.09
CA PRO A 110 -2.77 9.83 4.34
C PRO A 110 -1.75 9.18 3.40
N TYR A 111 -0.80 9.97 2.93
CA TYR A 111 0.30 9.64 2.02
C TYR A 111 -0.12 9.21 0.60
N LEU A 112 -1.01 8.21 0.48
CA LEU A 112 -1.44 7.67 -0.83
C LEU A 112 -2.44 8.55 -1.56
N GLY A 113 -3.24 9.32 -0.84
CA GLY A 113 -4.33 10.10 -1.43
C GLY A 113 -3.86 11.11 -2.48
N THR A 114 -2.65 11.63 -2.36
CA THR A 114 -2.02 12.55 -3.32
C THR A 114 -1.58 11.88 -4.62
N GLN A 115 -1.41 10.56 -4.60
CA GLN A 115 -1.06 9.77 -5.78
C GLN A 115 -2.30 9.32 -6.58
N VAL A 116 -3.50 9.57 -6.04
CA VAL A 116 -4.75 9.33 -6.74
C VAL A 116 -5.05 10.52 -7.64
N THR A 117 -4.89 10.34 -8.94
CA THR A 117 -5.02 11.39 -9.97
C THR A 117 -6.43 11.46 -10.59
N THR A 118 -7.25 10.44 -10.36
CA THR A 118 -8.65 10.38 -10.79
C THR A 118 -9.60 10.95 -9.73
N LYS A 119 -10.89 10.93 -10.01
CA LYS A 119 -11.95 11.35 -9.06
C LYS A 119 -12.75 10.11 -8.61
N PRO A 120 -12.18 9.19 -7.83
CA PRO A 120 -12.87 8.00 -7.40
C PRO A 120 -13.96 8.32 -6.39
N ILE A 121 -14.97 7.46 -6.32
CA ILE A 121 -16.08 7.60 -5.37
C ILE A 121 -15.62 7.13 -3.97
N ASN A 122 -15.86 7.97 -2.96
CA ASN A 122 -15.70 7.58 -1.56
C ASN A 122 -16.82 6.61 -1.14
N LEU A 123 -16.45 5.44 -0.65
CA LEU A 123 -17.35 4.37 -0.25
C LEU A 123 -17.51 4.26 1.29
N GLY A 124 -17.02 5.26 2.05
CA GLY A 124 -17.00 5.21 3.51
C GLY A 124 -15.74 4.48 4.03
N THR A 125 -15.89 3.60 5.02
CA THR A 125 -14.78 2.82 5.57
C THR A 125 -14.77 1.39 5.05
N GLY A 126 -13.60 0.74 5.01
CA GLY A 126 -13.47 -0.65 4.56
C GLY A 126 -14.23 -1.64 5.45
N SER A 127 -14.40 -1.34 6.74
CA SER A 127 -15.19 -2.14 7.67
C SER A 127 -16.71 -1.94 7.54
N LYS A 128 -17.15 -0.86 6.90
CA LYS A 128 -18.56 -0.53 6.63
C LYS A 128 -18.68 0.23 5.32
N PRO A 129 -18.43 -0.42 4.16
CA PRO A 129 -18.55 0.25 2.86
C PRO A 129 -20.01 0.57 2.53
N SER A 130 -20.24 1.69 1.86
CA SER A 130 -21.57 2.06 1.35
C SER A 130 -21.96 1.15 0.19
N LEU A 131 -22.84 0.20 0.45
CA LEU A 131 -23.35 -0.74 -0.55
C LEU A 131 -24.16 -0.03 -1.65
N GLU A 132 -24.87 1.05 -1.29
CA GLU A 132 -25.62 1.89 -2.24
C GLU A 132 -24.68 2.50 -3.28
N ARG A 133 -23.64 3.23 -2.84
CA ARG A 133 -22.65 3.85 -3.73
C ARG A 133 -21.90 2.81 -4.56
N LEU A 134 -21.60 1.66 -3.96
CA LEU A 134 -20.91 0.57 -4.62
C LEU A 134 -21.79 -0.03 -5.74
N THR A 135 -23.07 -0.25 -5.48
CA THR A 135 -24.03 -0.75 -6.48
C THR A 135 -24.24 0.27 -7.59
N ALA A 136 -24.35 1.56 -7.27
CA ALA A 136 -24.48 2.63 -8.27
C ALA A 136 -23.22 2.76 -9.16
N LEU A 137 -22.02 2.55 -8.59
CA LEU A 137 -20.75 2.58 -9.33
C LEU A 137 -20.63 1.43 -10.34
N LYS A 138 -21.23 0.27 -10.06
CA LYS A 138 -21.14 -0.96 -10.87
C LYS A 138 -19.67 -1.33 -11.13
N PRO A 139 -18.89 -1.68 -10.10
CA PRO A 139 -17.49 -2.03 -10.28
C PRO A 139 -17.33 -3.37 -11.02
N ASP A 140 -16.18 -3.56 -11.65
CA ASP A 140 -15.80 -4.81 -12.32
C ASP A 140 -14.98 -5.72 -11.41
N LEU A 141 -14.36 -5.12 -10.38
CA LEU A 141 -13.55 -5.81 -9.38
C LEU A 141 -13.54 -5.03 -8.07
N ILE A 142 -13.70 -5.75 -6.97
CA ILE A 142 -13.55 -5.22 -5.61
C ILE A 142 -12.34 -5.90 -4.95
N ILE A 143 -11.44 -5.11 -4.38
CA ILE A 143 -10.23 -5.57 -3.70
C ILE A 143 -10.24 -5.03 -2.27
N GLY A 144 -10.08 -5.92 -1.29
CA GLY A 144 -10.06 -5.52 0.11
C GLY A 144 -9.18 -6.43 0.97
N ASP A 145 -9.20 -6.18 2.27
CA ASP A 145 -8.50 -6.97 3.27
C ASP A 145 -9.47 -7.50 4.36
N ALA A 146 -8.91 -8.08 5.42
CA ALA A 146 -9.67 -8.63 6.54
C ALA A 146 -10.65 -7.63 7.20
N GLY A 147 -10.44 -6.32 7.03
CA GLY A 147 -11.35 -5.29 7.51
C GLY A 147 -12.75 -5.41 6.90
N SER A 148 -12.83 -5.86 5.64
CA SER A 148 -14.08 -6.01 4.90
C SER A 148 -14.69 -7.41 4.99
N ARG A 149 -14.16 -8.32 5.82
CA ARG A 149 -14.56 -9.74 5.88
C ARG A 149 -16.07 -9.95 6.10
N ASN A 150 -16.68 -9.15 6.95
CA ASN A 150 -18.09 -9.25 7.30
C ASN A 150 -19.03 -8.91 6.13
N TYR A 151 -18.50 -8.23 5.12
CA TYR A 151 -19.24 -7.82 3.92
C TYR A 151 -18.96 -8.71 2.71
N TYR A 152 -18.04 -9.70 2.81
CA TYR A 152 -17.62 -10.51 1.65
C TYR A 152 -18.78 -11.12 0.88
N SER A 153 -19.75 -11.73 1.58
CA SER A 153 -20.91 -12.38 0.96
C SER A 153 -21.82 -11.41 0.18
N VAL A 154 -21.88 -10.14 0.59
CA VAL A 154 -22.65 -9.10 -0.12
C VAL A 154 -21.83 -8.51 -1.23
N LEU A 155 -20.55 -8.19 -1.00
CA LEU A 155 -19.64 -7.65 -2.00
C LEU A 155 -19.52 -8.56 -3.22
N SER A 156 -19.38 -9.88 -3.00
CA SER A 156 -19.26 -10.87 -4.06
C SER A 156 -20.54 -11.06 -4.90
N LYS A 157 -21.69 -10.56 -4.44
CA LYS A 157 -22.92 -10.48 -5.24
C LYS A 157 -22.97 -9.21 -6.11
N ILE A 158 -22.23 -8.16 -5.76
CA ILE A 158 -22.18 -6.92 -6.51
C ILE A 158 -21.15 -7.03 -7.65
N ALA A 159 -19.94 -7.55 -7.34
CA ALA A 159 -18.88 -7.74 -8.33
C ALA A 159 -17.89 -8.84 -7.88
N PRO A 160 -17.08 -9.40 -8.78
CA PRO A 160 -15.92 -10.22 -8.42
C PRO A 160 -15.14 -9.56 -7.29
N THR A 161 -14.91 -10.30 -6.18
CA THR A 161 -14.31 -9.73 -4.97
C THR A 161 -13.11 -10.57 -4.53
N LEU A 162 -11.98 -9.91 -4.26
CA LEU A 162 -10.76 -10.49 -3.74
C LEU A 162 -10.48 -9.92 -2.35
N LEU A 163 -10.38 -10.77 -1.34
CA LEU A 163 -10.04 -10.38 0.03
C LEU A 163 -8.89 -11.22 0.58
N TRP A 164 -7.97 -10.57 1.32
CA TRP A 164 -6.85 -11.23 1.98
C TRP A 164 -6.78 -10.90 3.46
N ASN A 165 -6.28 -11.89 4.23
CA ASN A 165 -5.91 -11.73 5.63
C ASN A 165 -4.41 -11.40 5.77
N ASN A 166 -4.01 -11.06 6.99
CA ASN A 166 -2.59 -11.03 7.38
C ASN A 166 -1.69 -10.17 6.48
N ARG A 167 -2.19 -9.02 5.98
CA ARG A 167 -1.43 -8.06 5.16
C ARG A 167 -0.09 -7.65 5.80
N THR A 168 0.00 -7.72 7.12
CA THR A 168 1.19 -7.35 7.92
C THR A 168 2.20 -8.49 8.09
N LYS A 169 1.97 -9.68 7.53
CA LYS A 169 2.92 -10.79 7.53
C LYS A 169 3.97 -10.60 6.43
N ALA A 170 5.21 -11.01 6.69
CA ALA A 170 6.29 -11.03 5.69
C ALA A 170 5.89 -11.80 4.42
N GLY A 171 6.26 -11.31 3.25
CA GLY A 171 5.96 -11.90 1.94
C GLY A 171 4.52 -11.75 1.45
N LYS A 172 3.60 -11.25 2.26
CA LYS A 172 2.17 -11.23 1.89
C LYS A 172 1.81 -10.20 0.85
N TRP A 173 2.42 -9.05 0.86
CA TRP A 173 2.14 -8.05 -0.18
C TRP A 173 2.63 -8.51 -1.56
N GLN A 174 3.76 -9.22 -1.62
CA GLN A 174 4.29 -9.80 -2.86
C GLN A 174 3.32 -10.83 -3.44
N GLU A 175 2.80 -11.73 -2.61
CA GLU A 175 1.78 -12.69 -3.02
C GLU A 175 0.49 -11.98 -3.50
N ASN A 176 0.06 -10.97 -2.78
CA ASN A 176 -1.19 -10.27 -3.06
C ASN A 176 -1.10 -9.45 -4.35
N ILE A 177 0.00 -8.70 -4.56
CA ILE A 177 0.18 -7.90 -5.78
C ILE A 177 0.21 -8.79 -7.03
N GLN A 178 0.86 -9.97 -6.96
CA GLN A 178 0.88 -10.93 -8.07
C GLN A 178 -0.52 -11.45 -8.40
N LYS A 179 -1.34 -11.75 -7.38
CA LYS A 179 -2.73 -12.22 -7.58
C LYS A 179 -3.62 -11.10 -8.12
N ILE A 180 -3.47 -9.87 -7.63
CA ILE A 180 -4.17 -8.68 -8.14
C ILE A 180 -3.75 -8.43 -9.59
N ALA A 181 -2.47 -8.46 -9.88
CA ALA A 181 -1.93 -8.29 -11.22
C ALA A 181 -2.49 -9.33 -12.20
N LYS A 182 -2.53 -10.61 -11.80
CA LYS A 182 -3.16 -11.67 -12.59
C LYS A 182 -4.65 -11.39 -12.84
N ALA A 183 -5.36 -10.83 -11.86
CA ALA A 183 -6.75 -10.42 -12.01
C ALA A 183 -6.93 -9.25 -13.00
N LEU A 184 -5.92 -8.40 -13.12
CA LEU A 184 -5.94 -7.14 -13.87
C LEU A 184 -5.11 -7.20 -15.18
N GLY A 185 -4.41 -8.31 -15.50
CA GLY A 185 -3.51 -8.41 -16.64
C GLY A 185 -2.33 -7.44 -16.53
N ARG A 186 -1.73 -7.35 -15.33
CA ARG A 186 -0.63 -6.44 -14.97
C ARG A 186 0.56 -7.17 -14.34
N GLU A 187 0.80 -8.41 -14.77
CA GLU A 187 1.83 -9.28 -14.18
C GLU A 187 3.24 -8.69 -14.31
N GLN A 188 3.52 -8.00 -15.41
CA GLN A 188 4.80 -7.33 -15.61
C GLN A 188 5.01 -6.18 -14.62
N GLN A 189 3.97 -5.36 -14.36
CA GLN A 189 4.04 -4.28 -13.38
C GLN A 189 4.23 -4.81 -11.95
N ALA A 190 3.60 -5.94 -11.62
CA ALA A 190 3.81 -6.58 -10.32
C ALA A 190 5.26 -7.05 -10.15
N GLN A 191 5.84 -7.68 -11.17
CA GLN A 191 7.25 -8.08 -11.12
C GLN A 191 8.16 -6.86 -10.97
N GLN A 192 7.91 -5.80 -11.73
CA GLN A 192 8.68 -4.56 -11.64
C GLN A 192 8.59 -3.92 -10.25
N ALA A 193 7.40 -3.92 -9.63
CA ALA A 193 7.22 -3.40 -8.27
C ALA A 193 8.02 -4.22 -7.24
N ILE A 194 8.07 -5.55 -7.38
CA ILE A 194 8.86 -6.43 -6.51
C ILE A 194 10.36 -6.21 -6.74
N ASP A 195 10.81 -6.14 -7.98
CA ASP A 195 12.22 -5.90 -8.32
C ASP A 195 12.69 -4.52 -7.80
N ASN A 196 11.85 -3.50 -7.89
CA ASN A 196 12.15 -2.16 -7.38
C ASN A 196 12.25 -2.15 -5.86
N TYR A 197 11.35 -2.87 -5.16
CA TYR A 197 11.44 -3.06 -3.71
C TYR A 197 12.79 -3.71 -3.32
N GLU A 198 13.20 -4.79 -3.97
CA GLU A 198 14.45 -5.49 -3.67
C GLU A 198 15.67 -4.57 -3.89
N LYS A 199 15.68 -3.82 -4.99
CA LYS A 199 16.72 -2.83 -5.28
C LYS A 199 16.77 -1.72 -4.21
N GLN A 200 15.61 -1.24 -3.78
CA GLN A 200 15.50 -0.19 -2.76
C GLN A 200 16.01 -0.69 -1.40
N ILE A 201 15.66 -1.91 -0.99
CA ILE A 201 16.19 -2.53 0.23
C ILE A 201 17.72 -2.68 0.15
N ALA A 202 18.24 -3.16 -0.97
CA ALA A 202 19.69 -3.34 -1.17
C ALA A 202 20.44 -2.00 -1.14
N ALA A 203 19.91 -0.96 -1.80
CA ALA A 203 20.49 0.38 -1.79
C ALA A 203 20.49 0.98 -0.37
N THR A 204 19.37 0.85 0.35
CA THR A 204 19.25 1.35 1.74
C THR A 204 20.19 0.60 2.70
N ARG A 205 20.42 -0.68 2.49
CA ARG A 205 21.42 -1.46 3.26
C ARG A 205 22.82 -0.89 3.11
N VAL A 206 23.22 -0.54 1.90
CA VAL A 206 24.53 0.08 1.63
C VAL A 206 24.62 1.46 2.28
N GLU A 207 23.58 2.27 2.14
CA GLU A 207 23.52 3.62 2.68
C GLU A 207 23.59 3.64 4.23
N LEU A 208 22.85 2.75 4.88
CA LEU A 208 22.82 2.65 6.35
C LEU A 208 23.92 1.76 6.94
N ALA A 209 24.79 1.16 6.12
CA ALA A 209 25.85 0.27 6.60
C ALA A 209 26.74 0.87 7.69
N PRO A 210 27.17 2.15 7.64
CA PRO A 210 27.97 2.75 8.72
C PRO A 210 27.24 2.80 10.06
N VAL A 211 25.94 3.12 10.05
CA VAL A 211 25.10 3.15 11.26
C VAL A 211 24.88 1.74 11.80
N ILE A 212 24.57 0.80 10.92
CA ILE A 212 24.31 -0.60 11.30
C ILE A 212 25.58 -1.28 11.84
N ALA A 213 26.75 -0.94 11.33
CA ALA A 213 28.01 -1.48 11.85
C ALA A 213 28.24 -1.12 13.32
N THR A 214 27.82 0.08 13.76
CA THR A 214 27.98 0.55 15.15
C THR A 214 26.75 0.25 16.01
N HIS A 215 25.54 0.25 15.43
CA HIS A 215 24.26 0.11 16.13
C HIS A 215 23.35 -0.93 15.45
N PRO A 216 23.75 -2.22 15.40
CA PRO A 216 23.01 -3.23 14.63
C PRO A 216 21.68 -3.66 15.26
N LYS A 217 21.49 -3.47 16.56
CA LYS A 217 20.34 -4.01 17.30
C LYS A 217 19.23 -2.97 17.41
N LEU A 218 18.13 -3.24 16.71
CA LEU A 218 16.97 -2.36 16.63
C LEU A 218 15.78 -2.96 17.38
N LEU A 219 15.19 -2.22 18.30
CA LEU A 219 13.91 -2.52 18.94
C LEU A 219 12.82 -1.63 18.33
N VAL A 220 11.76 -2.24 17.81
CA VAL A 220 10.60 -1.49 17.31
C VAL A 220 9.38 -1.83 18.13
N LEU A 221 8.78 -0.80 18.69
CA LEU A 221 7.62 -0.87 19.58
C LEU A 221 6.42 -0.19 18.93
N GLY A 222 5.22 -0.66 19.27
CA GLY A 222 3.97 0.02 18.98
C GLY A 222 3.19 0.32 20.26
N THR A 223 2.63 1.54 20.40
CA THR A 223 1.83 1.91 21.56
C THR A 223 0.84 3.04 21.28
N ASP A 224 -0.38 2.93 21.82
CA ASP A 224 -1.31 4.04 21.99
C ASP A 224 -1.30 4.55 23.44
N ASN A 225 -0.87 3.72 24.35
CA ASN A 225 -0.70 4.04 25.77
C ASN A 225 0.43 3.19 26.35
N LEU A 226 1.57 3.81 26.60
CA LEU A 226 2.80 3.14 27.01
C LEU A 226 2.65 2.28 28.30
N GLN A 227 1.72 2.63 29.18
CA GLN A 227 1.48 1.88 30.41
C GLN A 227 0.53 0.69 30.25
N LYS A 228 -0.32 0.70 29.21
CA LYS A 228 -1.39 -0.29 29.04
C LYS A 228 -1.20 -1.16 27.81
N ASN A 229 -0.83 -0.55 26.69
CA ASN A 229 -0.83 -1.20 25.37
C ASN A 229 0.52 -0.98 24.69
N ILE A 230 1.45 -1.87 24.95
CA ILE A 230 2.76 -1.87 24.29
C ILE A 230 2.95 -3.21 23.55
N SER A 231 3.54 -3.16 22.37
CA SER A 231 3.80 -4.35 21.56
C SER A 231 5.19 -4.26 20.93
N ILE A 232 5.82 -5.40 20.69
CA ILE A 232 7.06 -5.53 19.92
C ILE A 232 6.71 -5.92 18.48
N VAL A 233 7.42 -5.36 17.52
CA VAL A 233 7.35 -5.81 16.11
C VAL A 233 7.95 -7.22 15.98
N ASN A 234 7.15 -8.11 15.39
CA ASN A 234 7.60 -9.48 15.12
C ASN A 234 8.60 -9.50 13.94
N PRO A 235 9.75 -10.18 14.06
CA PRO A 235 10.69 -10.34 12.93
C PRO A 235 10.05 -10.97 11.66
N ASN A 236 9.01 -11.77 11.81
CA ASN A 236 8.28 -12.40 10.69
C ASN A 236 7.13 -11.56 10.15
N SER A 237 7.08 -10.27 10.52
CA SER A 237 6.12 -9.31 9.99
C SER A 237 6.66 -8.57 8.76
N TYR A 238 5.79 -7.83 8.06
CA TYR A 238 6.15 -6.91 6.99
C TYR A 238 7.28 -5.94 7.41
N LEU A 239 7.16 -5.30 8.57
CA LEU A 239 8.22 -4.42 9.09
C LEU A 239 9.49 -5.19 9.42
N GLY A 240 9.33 -6.39 9.99
CA GLY A 240 10.46 -7.27 10.27
C GLY A 240 11.25 -7.63 9.02
N GLU A 241 10.55 -7.94 7.93
CA GLU A 241 11.15 -8.22 6.61
C GLU A 241 11.97 -7.03 6.09
N ILE A 242 11.40 -5.81 6.09
CA ILE A 242 12.08 -4.60 5.65
C ILE A 242 13.34 -4.34 6.47
N LEU A 243 13.21 -4.28 7.79
CA LEU A 243 14.29 -3.88 8.68
C LEU A 243 15.44 -4.89 8.70
N GLN A 244 15.14 -6.19 8.69
CA GLN A 244 16.14 -7.25 8.55
C GLN A 244 16.75 -7.25 7.14
N GLY A 245 15.94 -6.99 6.12
CA GLY A 245 16.40 -6.82 4.75
C GLY A 245 17.43 -5.70 4.61
N ILE A 246 17.26 -4.59 5.32
CA ILE A 246 18.22 -3.48 5.38
C ILE A 246 19.50 -3.86 6.17
N GLY A 247 19.42 -4.83 7.10
CA GLY A 247 20.58 -5.34 7.83
C GLY A 247 20.50 -5.20 9.36
N PHE A 248 19.40 -4.68 9.92
CA PHE A 248 19.21 -4.61 11.36
C PHE A 248 18.94 -5.98 11.98
N LYS A 249 19.42 -6.17 13.20
CA LYS A 249 19.09 -7.30 14.07
C LYS A 249 17.96 -6.87 15.00
N LEU A 250 16.73 -7.36 14.72
CA LEU A 250 15.59 -7.00 15.56
C LEU A 250 15.70 -7.64 16.94
N VAL A 251 15.57 -6.80 17.97
CA VAL A 251 15.54 -7.24 19.37
C VAL A 251 14.15 -7.77 19.69
N SER A 252 14.09 -9.00 20.19
CA SER A 252 12.87 -9.68 20.59
C SER A 252 13.14 -10.59 21.80
N LEU A 253 12.10 -11.08 22.42
CA LEU A 253 12.22 -12.04 23.53
C LEU A 253 12.23 -13.48 22.99
N PRO A 254 13.11 -14.36 23.52
CA PRO A 254 13.16 -15.77 23.09
C PRO A 254 11.82 -16.49 23.21
N SER A 255 11.02 -16.16 24.23
CA SER A 255 9.68 -16.72 24.46
C SER A 255 8.65 -16.35 23.39
N LEU A 256 8.92 -15.35 22.54
CA LEU A 256 8.00 -14.83 21.52
C LEU A 256 8.32 -15.31 20.10
N LYS A 257 9.36 -16.15 19.93
CA LYS A 257 9.82 -16.61 18.58
C LYS A 257 8.75 -17.30 17.75
N ASN A 258 7.81 -17.98 18.40
CA ASN A 258 6.75 -18.75 17.72
C ASN A 258 5.41 -17.98 17.64
N ASP A 259 5.35 -16.72 18.09
CA ASP A 259 4.13 -15.91 17.94
C ASP A 259 3.93 -15.53 16.47
N SER A 260 2.72 -15.73 15.97
CA SER A 260 2.37 -15.43 14.58
C SER A 260 1.83 -14.00 14.38
N LYS A 261 1.62 -13.26 15.49
CA LYS A 261 1.10 -11.90 15.43
C LYS A 261 2.17 -10.93 14.93
N PRO A 262 1.84 -9.99 14.05
CA PRO A 262 2.80 -9.01 13.55
C PRO A 262 3.29 -8.01 14.62
N LEU A 263 2.44 -7.75 15.60
CA LEU A 263 2.74 -7.00 16.83
C LEU A 263 2.43 -7.90 18.02
N ILE A 264 3.42 -8.17 18.84
CA ILE A 264 3.31 -9.07 19.98
C ILE A 264 3.17 -8.23 21.26
N PRO A 265 2.04 -8.33 21.99
CA PRO A 265 1.83 -7.57 23.21
C PRO A 265 2.84 -7.92 24.29
N ILE A 266 3.33 -6.90 24.98
CA ILE A 266 4.19 -7.02 26.17
C ILE A 266 3.74 -6.04 27.25
N SER A 267 4.21 -6.22 28.47
CA SER A 267 4.06 -5.20 29.53
C SER A 267 5.26 -4.25 29.56
N ILE A 268 5.08 -3.05 30.13
CA ILE A 268 6.14 -2.05 30.25
C ILE A 268 7.32 -2.56 31.07
N GLU A 269 7.08 -3.40 32.07
CA GLU A 269 8.08 -4.01 32.93
C GLU A 269 8.98 -5.01 32.18
N THR A 270 8.61 -5.35 30.96
CA THR A 270 9.42 -6.21 30.09
C THR A 270 10.56 -5.44 29.42
N LEU A 271 10.45 -4.10 29.28
CA LEU A 271 11.43 -3.28 28.56
C LEU A 271 12.87 -3.44 29.06
N PRO A 272 13.16 -3.54 30.36
CA PRO A 272 14.54 -3.77 30.83
C PRO A 272 15.19 -5.05 30.29
N LYS A 273 14.41 -6.10 29.99
CA LYS A 273 14.89 -7.33 29.33
C LYS A 273 15.30 -7.14 27.89
N LEU A 274 14.92 -6.01 27.27
CA LEU A 274 15.18 -5.61 25.89
C LEU A 274 16.27 -4.51 25.81
N ASN A 275 16.92 -4.17 26.95
CA ASN A 275 17.92 -3.10 27.04
C ASN A 275 19.20 -3.35 26.22
N GLN A 276 19.30 -4.48 25.55
CA GLN A 276 20.36 -4.75 24.57
C GLN A 276 20.16 -4.04 23.21
N ALA A 277 19.06 -3.34 23.03
CA ALA A 277 18.79 -2.56 21.81
C ALA A 277 19.71 -1.34 21.75
N ASP A 278 20.40 -1.16 20.63
CA ASP A 278 21.24 0.01 20.37
C ASP A 278 20.38 1.23 19.97
N THR A 279 19.26 0.95 19.29
CA THR A 279 18.30 1.95 18.81
C THR A 279 16.88 1.48 19.08
N ILE A 280 16.01 2.41 19.46
CA ILE A 280 14.58 2.13 19.67
C ILE A 280 13.75 3.03 18.76
N ILE A 281 12.75 2.44 18.06
CA ILE A 281 11.73 3.18 17.34
C ILE A 281 10.37 2.88 17.97
N VAL A 282 9.66 3.93 18.39
CA VAL A 282 8.34 3.83 19.01
C VAL A 282 7.28 4.33 18.05
N MET A 283 6.45 3.43 17.54
CA MET A 283 5.29 3.76 16.71
C MET A 283 4.09 4.11 17.59
N GLY A 284 3.69 5.36 17.57
CA GLY A 284 2.43 5.79 18.17
C GLY A 284 1.26 5.44 17.27
N TYR A 285 0.16 4.92 17.85
CA TYR A 285 -1.06 4.59 17.08
C TYR A 285 -2.35 5.15 17.71
N ASN A 286 -2.27 6.39 18.21
CA ASN A 286 -3.49 7.09 18.60
C ASN A 286 -4.41 7.28 17.37
N LEU A 287 -5.56 6.59 17.39
CA LEU A 287 -6.57 6.69 16.32
C LEU A 287 -7.70 7.66 16.66
N ASN A 288 -7.64 8.31 17.82
CA ASN A 288 -8.58 9.34 18.21
C ASN A 288 -8.16 10.68 17.58
N PHE A 289 -8.56 10.88 16.37
CA PHE A 289 -8.41 12.15 15.69
C PHE A 289 -9.48 13.12 16.23
N GLY A 290 -9.06 14.11 17.02
CA GLY A 290 -9.95 15.15 17.52
C GLY A 290 -10.58 15.98 16.37
N LYS A 291 -11.49 16.91 16.73
CA LYS A 291 -12.16 17.80 15.77
C LYS A 291 -11.21 18.69 14.94
N GLU A 292 -9.93 18.67 15.29
CA GLU A 292 -8.91 19.61 14.82
C GLU A 292 -8.17 19.17 13.54
N LEU A 293 -8.39 17.95 13.04
CA LEU A 293 -7.90 17.54 11.73
C LEU A 293 -8.74 18.17 10.61
N GLN A 294 -8.94 19.49 10.70
CA GLN A 294 -9.71 20.25 9.73
C GLN A 294 -8.80 20.74 8.60
N SER A 295 -9.14 20.30 7.38
CA SER A 295 -8.93 21.01 6.10
C SER A 295 -7.60 21.77 5.93
N GLY A 296 -6.50 21.07 5.76
CA GLY A 296 -5.24 21.65 5.31
C GLY A 296 -4.79 21.07 3.98
N ALA A 297 -3.89 21.78 3.27
CA ALA A 297 -3.20 21.23 2.11
C ALA A 297 -2.46 19.93 2.46
N ASN A 298 -2.28 19.02 1.50
CA ASN A 298 -1.79 17.65 1.68
C ASN A 298 -0.60 17.46 2.65
N LYS A 299 0.37 18.37 2.66
CA LYS A 299 1.52 18.30 3.59
C LYS A 299 1.14 18.55 5.05
N GLN A 300 0.15 19.38 5.31
CA GLN A 300 -0.36 19.63 6.65
C GLN A 300 -1.12 18.42 7.17
N PHE A 301 -1.96 17.79 6.34
CA PHE A 301 -2.72 16.60 6.70
C PHE A 301 -1.85 15.45 7.19
N ASN A 302 -0.79 15.11 6.45
CA ASN A 302 0.14 14.05 6.86
C ASN A 302 0.87 14.41 8.16
N ARG A 303 1.33 15.66 8.32
CA ARG A 303 1.96 16.13 9.57
C ARG A 303 1.01 16.08 10.77
N ASP A 304 -0.26 16.41 10.56
CA ASP A 304 -1.26 16.34 11.64
C ASP A 304 -1.50 14.91 12.09
N ILE A 305 -1.51 13.94 11.15
CA ILE A 305 -1.56 12.50 11.47
C ILE A 305 -0.30 12.08 12.24
N GLU A 306 0.88 12.49 11.77
CA GLU A 306 2.16 12.18 12.43
C GLU A 306 2.21 12.74 13.85
N ASN A 307 1.84 13.99 14.05
CA ASN A 307 1.81 14.61 15.37
C ASN A 307 0.77 13.93 16.28
N ASN A 308 -0.43 13.66 15.78
CA ASN A 308 -1.48 13.01 16.55
C ASN A 308 -1.06 11.63 17.06
N GLN A 309 -0.34 10.85 16.26
CA GLN A 309 0.08 9.51 16.62
C GLN A 309 1.38 9.52 17.44
N SER A 310 2.41 10.26 17.03
CA SER A 310 3.75 10.18 17.63
C SER A 310 3.90 11.00 18.91
N GLN A 311 3.31 12.19 19.02
CA GLN A 311 3.51 13.07 20.18
C GLN A 311 3.03 12.49 21.51
N PRO A 312 1.86 11.83 21.62
CA PRO A 312 1.45 11.18 22.86
C PRO A 312 2.44 10.10 23.30
N ALA A 313 2.95 9.30 22.35
CA ALA A 313 3.95 8.27 22.65
C ALA A 313 5.28 8.91 23.11
N LYS A 314 5.75 9.96 22.44
CA LYS A 314 6.95 10.73 22.83
C LYS A 314 6.84 11.30 24.24
N ASN A 315 5.71 11.95 24.54
CA ASN A 315 5.47 12.53 25.86
C ASN A 315 5.37 11.47 26.96
N ALA A 316 4.71 10.34 26.69
CA ALA A 316 4.63 9.22 27.62
C ALA A 316 6.00 8.60 27.88
N TRP A 317 6.82 8.42 26.82
CA TRP A 317 8.18 7.90 26.92
C TRP A 317 9.08 8.78 27.80
N LYS A 318 9.06 10.10 27.58
CA LYS A 318 9.84 11.07 28.36
C LYS A 318 9.51 11.05 29.86
N LYS A 319 8.25 10.75 30.22
CA LYS A 319 7.76 10.73 31.62
C LYS A 319 7.90 9.36 32.29
N ASN A 320 8.24 8.30 31.57
CA ASN A 320 8.25 6.95 32.11
C ASN A 320 9.67 6.56 32.57
N ALA A 321 9.87 6.31 33.88
CA ALA A 321 11.17 5.99 34.47
C ALA A 321 11.81 4.71 33.89
N ILE A 322 10.99 3.67 33.57
CA ILE A 322 11.50 2.43 32.99
C ILE A 322 12.01 2.72 31.55
N ALA A 323 11.24 3.45 30.73
CA ALA A 323 11.65 3.83 29.39
C ALA A 323 12.94 4.67 29.40
N GLN A 324 13.05 5.63 30.31
CA GLN A 324 14.24 6.49 30.48
C GLN A 324 15.47 5.75 31.03
N SER A 325 15.30 4.63 31.71
CA SER A 325 16.41 3.83 32.22
C SER A 325 17.17 3.05 31.13
N LEU A 326 16.57 2.87 29.93
CA LEU A 326 17.16 2.12 28.83
C LEU A 326 18.39 2.82 28.25
N SER A 327 19.39 2.04 27.83
CA SER A 327 20.64 2.53 27.23
C SER A 327 20.39 3.42 26.03
N ALA A 328 19.52 3.00 25.10
CA ALA A 328 19.14 3.80 23.93
C ALA A 328 18.49 5.14 24.30
N SER A 329 17.72 5.21 25.42
CA SER A 329 17.16 6.48 25.91
C SER A 329 18.23 7.42 26.42
N LYS A 330 19.19 6.90 27.21
CA LYS A 330 20.31 7.69 27.75
C LYS A 330 21.26 8.21 26.68
N GLU A 331 21.31 7.51 25.54
CA GLU A 331 22.14 7.84 24.39
C GLU A 331 21.39 8.60 23.28
N ASN A 332 20.17 9.08 23.58
CA ASN A 332 19.31 9.81 22.66
C ASN A 332 19.02 9.06 21.34
N ARG A 333 19.03 7.73 21.36
CA ARG A 333 18.71 6.89 20.18
C ARG A 333 17.31 6.30 20.23
N VAL A 334 16.34 7.12 20.64
CA VAL A 334 14.90 6.77 20.62
C VAL A 334 14.18 7.69 19.67
N TYR A 335 13.59 7.13 18.62
CA TYR A 335 12.86 7.83 17.59
C TYR A 335 11.36 7.52 17.67
N PHE A 336 10.54 8.49 17.23
CA PHE A 336 9.09 8.37 17.30
C PHE A 336 8.47 8.42 15.91
N ALA A 337 7.87 7.31 15.52
CA ALA A 337 7.20 7.12 14.24
C ALA A 337 5.69 7.06 14.41
N THR A 338 4.97 7.07 13.29
CA THR A 338 3.53 6.84 13.27
C THR A 338 3.23 5.41 12.83
N TYR A 339 2.32 4.76 13.52
CA TYR A 339 1.83 3.43 13.14
C TYR A 339 1.27 3.44 11.71
N TYR A 340 0.55 4.49 11.32
CA TYR A 340 -0.05 4.57 10.01
C TYR A 340 1.00 4.53 8.89
N ARG A 341 2.06 5.34 8.97
CA ARG A 341 3.16 5.38 7.99
C ARG A 341 3.91 4.05 7.92
N TRP A 342 4.16 3.43 9.08
CA TRP A 342 5.01 2.26 9.18
C TRP A 342 4.28 0.93 8.97
N ASN A 343 3.05 0.80 9.46
CA ASN A 343 2.32 -0.46 9.46
C ASN A 343 0.88 -0.35 8.92
N GLY A 344 0.51 0.79 8.36
CA GLY A 344 -0.83 1.03 7.82
C GLY A 344 -0.98 0.65 6.34
N LEU A 345 0.08 0.75 5.54
CA LEU A 345 0.05 0.56 4.09
C LEU A 345 0.43 -0.86 3.69
N ASN A 346 1.62 -1.33 4.07
CA ASN A 346 2.14 -2.69 3.87
C ASN A 346 2.25 -3.12 2.39
N GLY A 347 2.79 -2.24 1.56
CA GLY A 347 3.07 -2.46 0.14
C GLY A 347 4.34 -1.74 -0.29
N PRO A 348 4.65 -1.68 -1.61
CA PRO A 348 5.84 -1.02 -2.13
C PRO A 348 5.95 0.46 -1.72
N ILE A 349 4.85 1.23 -1.86
CA ILE A 349 4.82 2.66 -1.49
C ILE A 349 4.98 2.82 0.03
N GLY A 350 4.32 1.96 0.82
CA GLY A 350 4.51 1.93 2.26
C GLY A 350 5.95 1.65 2.68
N THR A 351 6.66 0.78 1.96
CA THR A 351 8.09 0.50 2.19
C THR A 351 8.95 1.75 1.95
N GLU A 352 8.69 2.46 0.86
CA GLU A 352 9.40 3.71 0.54
C GLU A 352 9.27 4.74 1.67
N LEU A 353 8.05 4.91 2.19
CA LEU A 353 7.79 5.82 3.31
C LEU A 353 8.51 5.41 4.61
N VAL A 354 8.62 4.11 4.89
CA VAL A 354 9.40 3.60 6.03
C VAL A 354 10.87 3.90 5.85
N ILE A 355 11.43 3.62 4.68
CA ILE A 355 12.84 3.87 4.34
C ILE A 355 13.18 5.35 4.43
N GLU A 356 12.33 6.21 3.88
CA GLU A 356 12.48 7.67 3.94
C GLU A 356 12.60 8.14 5.40
N GLN A 357 11.71 7.68 6.28
CA GLN A 357 11.75 8.07 7.69
C GLN A 357 12.94 7.45 8.45
N LEU A 358 13.40 6.25 8.07
CA LEU A 358 14.64 5.69 8.61
C LEU A 358 15.85 6.57 8.28
N ARG A 359 15.92 7.09 7.05
CA ARG A 359 16.96 8.06 6.66
C ARG A 359 16.89 9.35 7.48
N GLU A 360 15.67 9.88 7.67
CA GLU A 360 15.45 11.06 8.50
C GLU A 360 15.96 10.84 9.93
N PHE A 361 15.69 9.66 10.52
CA PHE A 361 16.10 9.34 11.88
C PHE A 361 17.59 9.07 12.05
N LEU A 362 18.22 8.43 11.08
CA LEU A 362 19.53 7.83 11.27
C LEU A 362 20.66 8.54 10.53
N LEU A 363 20.33 9.36 9.50
CA LEU A 363 21.32 10.05 8.67
C LEU A 363 21.27 11.58 8.79
N SER A 364 20.20 12.16 9.31
CA SER A 364 20.17 13.60 9.55
C SER A 364 21.20 13.93 10.63
N LYS A 365 22.22 14.68 10.28
CA LYS A 365 23.15 15.29 11.22
C LYS A 365 22.34 16.09 12.24
N ASP A 366 22.58 15.86 13.52
CA ASP A 366 21.94 16.52 14.67
C ASP A 366 21.59 17.99 14.40
N THR A 367 20.32 18.24 14.04
CA THR A 367 19.70 19.58 14.14
C THR A 367 18.76 19.66 15.33
N ASN A 368 18.85 18.71 16.25
CA ASN A 368 18.08 18.71 17.49
C ASN A 368 18.91 19.10 18.71
N ASN A 369 19.63 20.24 18.61
CA ASN A 369 19.98 21.06 19.79
C ASN A 369 18.78 22.00 20.09
N ASP A 370 17.61 21.47 20.32
CA ASP A 370 16.58 22.16 21.09
C ASP A 370 16.64 21.62 22.52
N THR A 371 17.62 22.12 23.26
CA THR A 371 17.67 22.26 24.71
C THR A 371 17.00 23.60 25.10
N PRO A 372 16.48 23.73 26.28
CA PRO A 372 15.51 22.98 27.11
C PRO A 372 14.11 23.56 27.08
#